data_94646d7e177dec79c04467943bec1ca1
#
_entry.id   94646d7e177dec79c04467943bec1ca1
#
_cell.length_a   1.000
_cell.length_b   1.000
_cell.length_c   1.000
_cell.angle_alpha   90.00
_cell.angle_beta   90.00
_cell.angle_gamma   90.00
#
_symmetry.space_group_name_H-M   'P 1'
#
loop_
_entity.id
_entity.type
_entity.pdbx_description
1 polymer ?
#
loop_
_entity_poly.entity_id
_entity_poly.type
_entity_poly.pdbx_seq_one_letter_code
_entity_poly.pdbx_strand_id
1 'polypeptide(L)'
;MNGKTPLAAVGQGLLAGVLGNAAFTGYQALQAKLSSGDGSSESSEPKDWSEVPAPGQVGQRVAEGVFEQEVPLEQAGSMTRAMHWLYGTSWGALYGLLEETFHRPVANGVALTSAVMAFDYTVLPAMKLYKPPWKYPATTLAKDYANHLVYGLSVAAAYRALDGVFARGTD
;
A
#
# COMPACT_ATOMS: atom_id res chain seq x y z
N MET A 1 -11.92 11.77 27.62
CA MET A 1 -10.98 10.93 26.83
C MET A 1 -10.02 11.90 26.16
N ASN A 2 -8.77 11.94 26.61
CA ASN A 2 -7.76 12.77 25.94
C ASN A 2 -7.35 12.06 24.66
N GLY A 3 -7.79 12.56 23.50
CA GLY A 3 -7.33 12.06 22.21
C GLY A 3 -5.81 12.22 22.08
N LYS A 4 -5.18 11.39 21.24
CA LYS A 4 -3.75 11.51 20.95
C LYS A 4 -3.45 12.83 20.26
N THR A 5 -2.24 13.33 20.45
CA THR A 5 -1.77 14.44 19.63
C THR A 5 -1.70 14.01 18.16
N PRO A 6 -1.89 14.92 17.19
CA PRO A 6 -1.78 14.60 15.76
C PRO A 6 -0.46 13.90 15.40
N LEU A 7 0.64 14.29 16.03
CA LEU A 7 1.95 13.66 15.81
C LEU A 7 1.99 12.22 16.31
N ALA A 8 1.40 11.94 17.47
CA ALA A 8 1.31 10.57 17.99
C ALA A 8 0.40 9.70 17.12
N ALA A 9 -0.72 10.24 16.63
CA ALA A 9 -1.62 9.57 15.70
C ALA A 9 -0.91 9.20 14.38
N VAL A 10 -0.15 10.14 13.81
CA VAL A 10 0.68 9.93 12.61
C VAL A 10 1.74 8.86 12.87
N GLY A 11 2.50 8.97 13.96
CA GLY A 11 3.54 7.99 14.30
C GLY A 11 2.99 6.57 14.46
N GLN A 12 1.89 6.42 15.20
CA GLN A 12 1.22 5.13 15.34
C GLN A 12 0.62 4.64 14.02
N GLY A 13 0.07 5.55 13.22
CA GLY A 13 -0.41 5.26 11.88
C GLY A 13 0.68 4.73 10.96
N LEU A 14 1.88 5.31 10.98
CA LEU A 14 3.04 4.79 10.23
C LEU A 14 3.39 3.36 10.66
N LEU A 15 3.45 3.08 11.96
CA LEU A 15 3.67 1.72 12.47
C LEU A 15 2.57 0.75 12.02
N ALA A 16 1.32 1.17 12.10
CA ALA A 16 0.19 0.38 11.61
C ALA A 16 0.26 0.14 10.10
N GLY A 17 0.73 1.13 9.32
CA GLY A 17 0.98 1.01 7.89
C GLY A 17 2.06 -0.04 7.57
N VAL A 18 3.16 -0.07 8.33
CA VAL A 18 4.19 -1.12 8.20
C VAL A 18 3.60 -2.50 8.46
N LEU A 19 2.83 -2.66 9.55
CA LEU A 19 2.18 -3.94 9.89
C LEU A 19 1.12 -4.33 8.85
N GLY A 20 0.35 -3.37 8.35
CA GLY A 20 -0.62 -3.57 7.28
C GLY A 20 0.03 -4.04 5.97
N ASN A 21 1.16 -3.44 5.59
CA ASN A 21 1.98 -3.88 4.44
C ASN A 21 2.49 -5.31 4.63
N ALA A 22 2.99 -5.65 5.83
CA ALA A 22 3.46 -7.01 6.13
C ALA A 22 2.32 -8.02 5.99
N ALA A 23 1.14 -7.73 6.55
CA ALA A 23 -0.04 -8.59 6.44
C ALA A 23 -0.50 -8.73 4.98
N PHE A 24 -0.52 -7.64 4.22
CA PHE A 24 -0.87 -7.64 2.80
C PHE A 24 0.13 -8.46 1.96
N THR A 25 1.42 -8.29 2.19
CA THR A 25 2.46 -9.08 1.52
C THR A 25 2.32 -10.58 1.83
N GLY A 26 2.04 -10.92 3.09
CA GLY A 26 1.76 -12.30 3.50
C GLY A 26 0.52 -12.88 2.82
N TYR A 27 -0.55 -12.09 2.70
CA TYR A 27 -1.76 -12.46 1.97
C TYR A 27 -1.49 -12.71 0.48
N GLN A 28 -0.74 -11.83 -0.18
CA GLN A 28 -0.35 -12.02 -1.59
C GLN A 28 0.51 -13.28 -1.78
N ALA A 29 1.45 -13.54 -0.88
CA ALA A 29 2.27 -14.76 -0.93
C ALA A 29 1.41 -16.03 -0.75
N LEU A 30 0.40 -15.99 0.13
CA LEU A 30 -0.55 -17.08 0.30
C LEU A 30 -1.40 -17.29 -0.96
N GLN A 31 -1.93 -16.21 -1.54
CA GLN A 31 -2.69 -16.29 -2.80
C GLN A 31 -1.83 -16.89 -3.92
N ALA A 32 -0.58 -16.46 -4.06
CA ALA A 32 0.33 -17.00 -5.07
C ALA A 32 0.53 -18.51 -4.88
N LYS A 33 0.75 -18.98 -3.65
CA LYS A 33 0.88 -20.42 -3.35
C LYS A 33 -0.38 -21.22 -3.66
N LEU A 34 -1.56 -20.69 -3.37
CA LEU A 34 -2.83 -21.35 -3.64
C LEU A 34 -3.17 -21.38 -5.14
N SER A 35 -2.71 -20.39 -5.90
CA SER A 35 -2.92 -20.28 -7.34
C SER A 35 -1.89 -21.08 -8.14
N SER A 36 -0.73 -21.43 -7.56
CA SER A 36 0.37 -22.17 -8.21
C SER A 36 0.10 -23.67 -8.34
N GLY A 37 -1.14 -24.10 -8.26
CA GLY A 37 -1.54 -25.50 -8.43
C GLY A 37 -1.31 -26.07 -9.84
N ASP A 38 -0.99 -25.25 -10.83
CA ASP A 38 -0.59 -25.70 -12.17
C ASP A 38 0.15 -24.58 -12.94
N GLY A 39 1.47 -24.73 -13.02
CA GLY A 39 2.31 -23.89 -13.88
C GLY A 39 3.06 -22.79 -13.13
N SER A 40 4.36 -23.03 -12.92
CA SER A 40 5.34 -22.02 -12.62
C SER A 40 5.23 -20.85 -13.61
N SER A 41 4.64 -19.74 -13.17
CA SER A 41 4.91 -18.46 -13.82
C SER A 41 6.38 -18.16 -13.56
N GLU A 42 7.26 -18.56 -14.48
CA GLU A 42 8.58 -17.96 -14.57
C GLU A 42 8.35 -16.45 -14.66
N SER A 43 8.62 -15.76 -13.57
CA SER A 43 8.75 -14.32 -13.62
C SER A 43 10.02 -14.03 -14.40
N SER A 44 9.88 -13.91 -15.73
CA SER A 44 10.96 -13.43 -16.59
C SER A 44 11.41 -12.09 -16.06
N GLU A 45 12.72 -11.90 -15.90
CA GLU A 45 13.28 -10.61 -15.53
C GLU A 45 12.79 -9.55 -16.54
N PRO A 46 12.37 -8.37 -16.07
CA PRO A 46 11.90 -7.31 -16.96
C PRO A 46 13.04 -6.91 -17.91
N LYS A 47 12.71 -6.78 -19.20
CA LYS A 47 13.68 -6.40 -20.23
C LYS A 47 13.91 -4.89 -20.30
N ASP A 48 12.93 -4.14 -19.85
CA ASP A 48 12.98 -2.69 -19.77
C ASP A 48 12.05 -2.17 -18.65
N TRP A 49 12.13 -0.88 -18.35
CA TRP A 49 11.34 -0.25 -17.29
C TRP A 49 9.82 -0.28 -17.53
N SER A 50 9.36 -0.44 -18.76
CA SER A 50 7.90 -0.52 -19.04
C SER A 50 7.27 -1.82 -18.56
N GLU A 51 8.08 -2.87 -18.39
CA GLU A 51 7.65 -4.18 -17.87
C GLU A 51 7.71 -4.24 -16.32
N VAL A 52 8.34 -3.26 -15.68
CA VAL A 52 8.45 -3.19 -14.21
C VAL A 52 7.10 -2.79 -13.61
N PRO A 53 6.68 -3.38 -12.45
CA PRO A 53 5.45 -2.95 -11.77
C PRO A 53 5.41 -1.45 -11.48
N ALA A 54 4.20 -0.87 -11.50
CA ALA A 54 4.01 0.57 -11.36
C ALA A 54 4.77 1.24 -10.19
N PRO A 55 4.85 0.67 -8.98
CA PRO A 55 5.64 1.28 -7.92
C PRO A 55 7.11 1.47 -8.29
N GLY A 56 7.72 0.49 -8.98
CA GLY A 56 9.10 0.59 -9.45
C GLY A 56 9.28 1.69 -10.49
N GLN A 57 8.36 1.78 -11.45
CA GLN A 57 8.39 2.86 -12.46
C GLN A 57 8.19 4.25 -11.85
N VAL A 58 7.32 4.37 -10.82
CA VAL A 58 7.18 5.62 -10.06
C VAL A 58 8.49 5.98 -9.37
N GLY A 59 9.12 5.01 -8.71
CA GLY A 59 10.41 5.21 -8.05
C GLY A 59 11.51 5.65 -9.00
N GLN A 60 11.62 5.01 -10.17
CA GLN A 60 12.55 5.42 -11.23
C GLN A 60 12.32 6.88 -11.63
N ARG A 61 11.07 7.25 -11.95
CA ARG A 61 10.75 8.63 -12.38
C ARG A 61 11.03 9.67 -11.32
N VAL A 62 10.83 9.33 -10.04
CA VAL A 62 11.17 10.22 -8.92
C VAL A 62 12.69 10.35 -8.80
N ALA A 63 13.44 9.24 -8.89
CA ALA A 63 14.90 9.27 -8.82
C ALA A 63 15.50 10.11 -9.96
N GLU A 64 15.04 9.89 -11.18
CA GLU A 64 15.57 10.61 -12.35
C GLU A 64 15.07 12.05 -12.43
N GLY A 65 13.78 12.31 -12.15
CA GLY A 65 13.19 13.63 -12.34
C GLY A 65 13.38 14.60 -11.18
N VAL A 66 13.60 14.11 -9.94
CA VAL A 66 13.76 14.95 -8.74
C VAL A 66 15.20 14.94 -8.24
N PHE A 67 15.84 13.77 -8.25
CA PHE A 67 17.19 13.60 -7.71
C PHE A 67 18.26 13.53 -8.78
N GLU A 68 17.89 13.56 -10.06
CA GLU A 68 18.80 13.49 -11.21
C GLU A 68 19.70 12.23 -11.18
N GLN A 69 19.20 11.13 -10.61
CA GLN A 69 19.89 9.86 -10.46
C GLN A 69 19.31 8.81 -11.40
N GLU A 70 20.12 8.32 -12.32
CA GLU A 70 19.77 7.17 -13.15
C GLU A 70 19.66 5.91 -12.29
N VAL A 71 18.61 5.12 -12.51
CA VAL A 71 18.38 3.85 -11.82
C VAL A 71 18.58 2.70 -12.80
N PRO A 72 19.60 1.87 -12.62
CA PRO A 72 19.82 0.68 -13.44
C PRO A 72 18.66 -0.30 -13.34
N LEU A 73 18.33 -0.99 -14.44
CA LEU A 73 17.20 -1.94 -14.51
C LEU A 73 17.35 -3.08 -13.49
N GLU A 74 18.59 -3.49 -13.17
CA GLU A 74 18.90 -4.50 -12.16
C GLU A 74 18.37 -4.13 -10.76
N GLN A 75 18.15 -2.85 -10.52
CA GLN A 75 17.57 -2.34 -9.27
C GLN A 75 16.02 -2.26 -9.28
N ALA A 76 15.39 -2.62 -10.38
CA ALA A 76 13.92 -2.51 -10.53
C ALA A 76 13.15 -3.25 -9.42
N GLY A 77 13.60 -4.45 -9.06
CA GLY A 77 12.97 -5.23 -8.00
C GLY A 77 13.09 -4.61 -6.60
N SER A 78 14.25 -4.04 -6.28
CA SER A 78 14.46 -3.34 -4.99
C SER A 78 13.70 -2.01 -4.96
N MET A 79 13.70 -1.27 -6.06
CA MET A 79 12.94 -0.03 -6.22
C MET A 79 11.43 -0.29 -6.06
N THR A 80 10.91 -1.32 -6.72
CA THR A 80 9.49 -1.72 -6.60
C THR A 80 9.12 -2.01 -5.15
N ARG A 81 9.93 -2.79 -4.44
CA ARG A 81 9.70 -3.11 -3.03
C ARG A 81 9.77 -1.86 -2.15
N ALA A 82 10.82 -1.06 -2.31
CA ALA A 82 11.00 0.16 -1.52
C ALA A 82 9.82 1.12 -1.68
N MET A 83 9.40 1.37 -2.92
CA MET A 83 8.27 2.26 -3.22
C MET A 83 6.94 1.70 -2.71
N HIS A 84 6.71 0.40 -2.85
CA HIS A 84 5.51 -0.24 -2.32
C HIS A 84 5.43 -0.09 -0.78
N TRP A 85 6.54 -0.35 -0.08
CA TRP A 85 6.59 -0.20 1.38
C TRP A 85 6.45 1.25 1.83
N LEU A 86 7.14 2.17 1.17
CA LEU A 86 7.06 3.60 1.47
C LEU A 86 5.62 4.11 1.27
N TYR A 87 5.02 3.77 0.13
CA TYR A 87 3.66 4.17 -0.22
C TYR A 87 2.64 3.65 0.80
N GLY A 88 2.60 2.35 1.05
CA GLY A 88 1.65 1.80 2.01
C GLY A 88 1.90 2.29 3.45
N THR A 89 3.15 2.48 3.87
CA THR A 89 3.46 3.05 5.19
C THR A 89 2.93 4.49 5.31
N SER A 90 3.09 5.31 4.26
CA SER A 90 2.59 6.70 4.28
C SER A 90 1.06 6.79 4.38
N TRP A 91 0.32 5.90 3.73
CA TRP A 91 -1.13 5.81 3.89
C TRP A 91 -1.56 5.43 5.31
N GLY A 92 -0.73 4.68 6.03
CA GLY A 92 -0.94 4.40 7.45
C GLY A 92 -0.96 5.65 8.30
N ALA A 93 -0.14 6.68 7.99
CA ALA A 93 -0.18 7.97 8.67
C ALA A 93 -1.54 8.66 8.51
N LEU A 94 -2.11 8.62 7.29
CA LEU A 94 -3.44 9.16 7.05
C LEU A 94 -4.52 8.39 7.82
N TYR A 95 -4.39 7.05 7.90
CA TYR A 95 -5.28 6.25 8.73
C TYR A 95 -5.27 6.70 10.19
N GLY A 96 -4.10 6.96 10.75
CA GLY A 96 -3.98 7.43 12.14
C GLY A 96 -4.77 8.72 12.41
N LEU A 97 -4.71 9.67 11.49
CA LEU A 97 -5.51 10.90 11.58
C LEU A 97 -7.02 10.64 11.44
N LEU A 98 -7.42 9.76 10.53
CA LEU A 98 -8.83 9.37 10.37
C LEU A 98 -9.37 8.69 11.63
N GLU A 99 -8.59 7.77 12.23
CA GLU A 99 -9.04 7.04 13.40
C GLU A 99 -9.20 7.94 14.63
N GLU A 100 -8.27 8.87 14.88
CA GLU A 100 -8.39 9.82 15.98
C GLU A 100 -9.52 10.85 15.77
N THR A 101 -9.94 11.06 14.52
CA THR A 101 -11.04 11.97 14.20
C THR A 101 -12.40 11.29 14.33
N PHE A 102 -12.54 10.08 13.78
CA PHE A 102 -13.86 9.44 13.62
C PHE A 102 -14.08 8.26 14.56
N HIS A 103 -13.04 7.64 15.10
CA HIS A 103 -13.11 6.49 16.03
C HIS A 103 -13.95 5.32 15.47
N ARG A 104 -13.84 5.04 14.16
CA ARG A 104 -14.60 4.01 13.45
C ARG A 104 -13.67 3.09 12.65
N PRO A 105 -12.94 2.18 13.30
CA PRO A 105 -11.82 1.48 12.70
C PRO A 105 -12.14 0.76 11.39
N VAL A 106 -13.24 0.02 11.33
CA VAL A 106 -13.64 -0.69 10.10
C VAL A 106 -14.03 0.30 9.01
N ALA A 107 -14.84 1.31 9.33
CA ALA A 107 -15.25 2.32 8.35
C ALA A 107 -14.05 3.12 7.85
N ASN A 108 -13.11 3.47 8.75
CA ASN A 108 -11.86 4.16 8.40
C ASN A 108 -10.94 3.29 7.56
N GLY A 109 -10.87 1.97 7.80
CA GLY A 109 -10.15 1.02 6.95
C GLY A 109 -10.72 0.93 5.54
N VAL A 110 -12.06 0.90 5.40
CA VAL A 110 -12.76 0.95 4.11
C VAL A 110 -12.54 2.30 3.42
N ALA A 111 -12.60 3.41 4.15
CA ALA A 111 -12.35 4.74 3.61
C ALA A 111 -10.90 4.87 3.13
N LEU A 112 -9.93 4.35 3.88
CA LEU A 112 -8.52 4.29 3.47
C LEU A 112 -8.37 3.51 2.16
N THR A 113 -8.94 2.31 2.07
CA THR A 113 -8.95 1.50 0.84
C THR A 113 -9.49 2.29 -0.34
N SER A 114 -10.65 2.95 -0.16
CA SER A 114 -11.27 3.73 -1.22
C SER A 114 -10.43 4.93 -1.64
N ALA A 115 -9.76 5.58 -0.69
CA ALA A 115 -8.86 6.70 -0.96
C ALA A 115 -7.61 6.25 -1.74
N VAL A 116 -6.98 5.13 -1.34
CA VAL A 116 -5.84 4.52 -2.06
C VAL A 116 -6.24 4.21 -3.50
N MET A 117 -7.36 3.50 -3.69
CA MET A 117 -7.83 3.13 -5.03
C MET A 117 -8.16 4.35 -5.89
N ALA A 118 -8.83 5.36 -5.32
CA ALA A 118 -9.14 6.59 -6.04
C ALA A 118 -7.86 7.34 -6.46
N PHE A 119 -6.86 7.37 -5.58
CA PHE A 119 -5.56 7.98 -5.87
C PHE A 119 -4.84 7.21 -6.97
N ASP A 120 -4.73 5.88 -6.86
CA ASP A 120 -4.01 5.04 -7.82
C ASP A 120 -4.65 5.12 -9.21
N TYR A 121 -5.98 5.00 -9.29
CA TYR A 121 -6.70 5.08 -10.58
C TYR A 121 -6.87 6.50 -11.12
N THR A 122 -6.36 7.50 -10.43
CA THR A 122 -6.24 8.89 -10.92
C THR A 122 -4.81 9.21 -11.32
N VAL A 123 -3.86 8.95 -10.43
CA VAL A 123 -2.46 9.36 -10.61
C VAL A 123 -1.72 8.46 -11.57
N LEU A 124 -1.87 7.13 -11.46
CA LEU A 124 -1.13 6.21 -12.34
C LEU A 124 -1.56 6.31 -13.82
N PRO A 125 -2.84 6.50 -14.18
CA PRO A 125 -3.22 6.83 -15.55
C PRO A 125 -2.68 8.16 -16.02
N ALA A 126 -2.66 9.20 -15.17
CA ALA A 126 -2.06 10.49 -15.52
C ALA A 126 -0.56 10.36 -15.81
N MET A 127 0.13 9.48 -15.11
CA MET A 127 1.53 9.11 -15.36
C MET A 127 1.70 8.13 -16.53
N LYS A 128 0.63 7.69 -17.20
CA LYS A 128 0.63 6.67 -18.26
C LYS A 128 1.16 5.30 -17.81
N LEU A 129 1.06 4.98 -16.53
CA LEU A 129 1.44 3.69 -15.96
C LEU A 129 0.27 2.71 -15.92
N TYR A 130 -0.95 3.21 -15.80
CA TYR A 130 -2.18 2.43 -15.85
C TYR A 130 -3.08 2.89 -16.98
N LYS A 131 -4.00 2.01 -17.39
CA LYS A 131 -5.15 2.42 -18.22
C LYS A 131 -6.15 3.19 -17.35
N PRO A 132 -6.94 4.10 -17.91
CA PRO A 132 -8.06 4.70 -17.19
C PRO A 132 -9.03 3.64 -16.65
N PRO A 133 -9.65 3.85 -15.47
CA PRO A 133 -10.45 2.82 -14.80
C PRO A 133 -11.61 2.26 -15.64
N TRP A 134 -12.20 3.06 -16.50
CA TRP A 134 -13.27 2.62 -17.42
C TRP A 134 -12.81 1.69 -18.54
N LYS A 135 -11.50 1.47 -18.70
CA LYS A 135 -10.92 0.50 -19.66
C LYS A 135 -10.63 -0.85 -19.02
N TYR A 136 -10.89 -1.03 -17.74
CA TYR A 136 -10.74 -2.31 -17.07
C TYR A 136 -12.10 -3.02 -16.93
N PRO A 137 -12.15 -4.37 -17.01
CA PRO A 137 -13.32 -5.12 -16.61
C PRO A 137 -13.68 -4.84 -15.15
N ALA A 138 -14.97 -4.77 -14.84
CA ALA A 138 -15.45 -4.55 -13.47
C ALA A 138 -14.92 -5.62 -12.49
N THR A 139 -14.73 -6.85 -12.96
CA THR A 139 -14.15 -7.95 -12.18
C THR A 139 -12.69 -7.69 -11.79
N THR A 140 -11.90 -7.03 -12.63
CA THR A 140 -10.52 -6.63 -12.33
C THR A 140 -10.52 -5.57 -11.23
N LEU A 141 -11.33 -4.53 -11.38
CA LEU A 141 -11.46 -3.46 -10.37
C LEU A 141 -11.96 -4.01 -9.03
N ALA A 142 -12.92 -4.93 -9.05
CA ALA A 142 -13.44 -5.55 -7.84
C ALA A 142 -12.39 -6.41 -7.12
N LYS A 143 -11.59 -7.18 -7.86
CA LYS A 143 -10.47 -7.97 -7.29
C LYS A 143 -9.40 -7.05 -6.70
N ASP A 144 -9.06 -5.98 -7.41
CA ASP A 144 -8.08 -5.02 -6.95
C ASP A 144 -8.56 -4.30 -5.67
N TYR A 145 -9.83 -3.87 -5.65
CA TYR A 145 -10.45 -3.31 -4.45
C TYR A 145 -10.43 -4.30 -3.28
N ALA A 146 -10.77 -5.57 -3.52
CA ALA A 146 -10.75 -6.60 -2.49
C ALA A 146 -9.35 -6.82 -1.90
N ASN A 147 -8.32 -6.82 -2.75
CA ASN A 147 -6.93 -6.89 -2.32
C ASN A 147 -6.55 -5.69 -1.43
N HIS A 148 -6.86 -4.48 -1.86
CA HIS A 148 -6.58 -3.27 -1.08
C HIS A 148 -7.42 -3.21 0.21
N LEU A 149 -8.61 -3.83 0.23
CA LEU A 149 -9.43 -3.94 1.45
C LEU A 149 -8.73 -4.78 2.53
N VAL A 150 -8.01 -5.84 2.14
CA VAL A 150 -7.17 -6.59 3.08
C VAL A 150 -6.13 -5.67 3.71
N TYR A 151 -5.46 -4.82 2.92
CA TYR A 151 -4.51 -3.84 3.45
C TYR A 151 -5.19 -2.86 4.41
N GLY A 152 -6.26 -2.18 3.99
CA GLY A 152 -6.93 -1.16 4.81
C GLY A 152 -7.47 -1.69 6.14
N LEU A 153 -8.05 -2.91 6.13
CA LEU A 153 -8.52 -3.56 7.35
C LEU A 153 -7.37 -4.06 8.23
N SER A 154 -6.25 -4.49 7.64
CA SER A 154 -5.05 -4.87 8.39
C SER A 154 -4.41 -3.67 9.09
N VAL A 155 -4.36 -2.49 8.43
CA VAL A 155 -3.93 -1.24 9.07
C VAL A 155 -4.84 -0.88 10.23
N ALA A 156 -6.16 -1.01 10.06
CA ALA A 156 -7.14 -0.74 11.13
C ALA A 156 -6.93 -1.67 12.34
N ALA A 157 -6.75 -2.95 12.09
CA ALA A 157 -6.50 -3.94 13.14
C ALA A 157 -5.17 -3.68 13.86
N ALA A 158 -4.11 -3.38 13.10
CA ALA A 158 -2.79 -3.07 13.65
C ALA A 158 -2.81 -1.80 14.50
N TYR A 159 -3.48 -0.73 14.04
CA TYR A 159 -3.60 0.50 14.81
C TYR A 159 -4.27 0.28 16.16
N ARG A 160 -5.36 -0.48 16.20
CA ARG A 160 -6.05 -0.85 17.45
C ARG A 160 -5.21 -1.74 18.36
N ALA A 161 -4.47 -2.68 17.80
CA ALA A 161 -3.55 -3.53 18.57
C ALA A 161 -2.46 -2.69 19.25
N LEU A 162 -1.90 -1.71 18.53
CA LEU A 162 -0.92 -0.76 19.08
C LEU A 162 -1.51 0.10 20.18
N ASP A 163 -2.78 0.51 20.10
CA ASP A 163 -3.48 1.22 21.19
C ASP A 163 -3.46 0.40 22.47
N GLY A 164 -3.78 -0.88 22.37
CA GLY A 164 -3.77 -1.76 23.54
C GLY A 164 -2.37 -1.99 24.14
N VAL A 165 -1.32 -1.91 23.33
CA VAL A 165 0.08 -2.03 23.80
C VAL A 165 0.53 -0.74 24.48
N PHE A 166 0.29 0.41 23.86
CA PHE A 166 0.72 1.70 24.42
C PHE A 166 -0.04 2.08 25.67
N ALA A 167 -1.34 1.73 25.78
CA ALA A 167 -2.11 1.95 27.00
C ALA A 167 -1.59 1.17 28.20
N ARG A 168 -1.05 -0.04 28.00
CA ARG A 168 -0.49 -0.88 29.08
C ARG A 168 0.92 -0.47 29.51
N GLY A 169 1.64 0.27 28.69
CA GLY A 169 3.01 0.71 28.97
C GLY A 169 3.08 2.01 29.77
N THR A 170 1.94 2.62 30.10
CA THR A 170 1.84 3.87 30.87
C THR A 170 1.37 3.65 32.31
N ASP A 171 1.11 2.42 32.73
CA ASP A 171 0.85 2.00 34.11
C ASP A 171 2.14 1.47 34.78
#